data_79e05b51b85bd0d5e87aecc074ecbc3d
#
_entry.id   79e05b51b85bd0d5e87aecc074ecbc3d
#
_cell.length_a   1.000
_cell.length_b   1.000
_cell.length_c   1.000
_cell.angle_alpha   90.00
_cell.angle_beta   90.00
_cell.angle_gamma   90.00
#
_symmetry.space_group_name_H-M   'P 1'
#
loop_
_entity.id
_entity.type
_entity.pdbx_description
1 polymer ?
#
loop_
_entity_poly.entity_id
_entity_poly.type
_entity_poly.pdbx_seq_one_letter_code
_entity_poly.pdbx_strand_id
1 'polypeptide(L)'
;MQRYIVNNRELILDKSDINHIINVMRMKVGNKFQIVYNEKLYTCTIKNIEKRNVEYEIIDTEELKDKKKYKVILACSIIKEQKMDYLIQKATELGVDEIIPLITERTIVKVDSKKDNKINRWTKIAKFIFIIT
;
A
#
# COMPACT_ATOMS: atom_id res chain seq x y z
N MET A 1 11.28 2.24 -8.48
CA MET A 1 10.86 3.56 -7.97
C MET A 1 9.78 3.37 -6.93
N GLN A 2 9.89 4.04 -5.81
CA GLN A 2 8.90 3.90 -4.72
C GLN A 2 7.57 4.54 -5.09
N ARG A 3 6.48 3.89 -4.70
CA ARG A 3 5.11 4.35 -4.95
C ARG A 3 4.33 4.45 -3.65
N TYR A 4 3.42 5.41 -3.60
CA TYR A 4 2.53 5.65 -2.46
C TYR A 4 1.10 5.77 -2.94
N ILE A 5 0.17 5.18 -2.21
CA ILE A 5 -1.26 5.26 -2.53
C ILE A 5 -1.90 6.29 -1.64
N VAL A 6 -2.57 7.26 -2.24
CA VAL A 6 -3.32 8.29 -1.50
C VAL A 6 -4.81 8.18 -1.78
N ASN A 7 -5.62 8.60 -0.83
CA ASN A 7 -7.08 8.58 -0.93
C ASN A 7 -7.69 9.98 -1.03
N ASN A 8 -6.88 10.99 -1.27
CA ASN A 8 -7.33 12.36 -1.41
C ASN A 8 -7.03 12.91 -2.80
N ARG A 9 -7.90 13.75 -3.29
CA ARG A 9 -7.79 14.35 -4.61
C ARG A 9 -6.60 15.31 -4.75
N GLU A 10 -6.19 15.91 -3.65
CA GLU A 10 -5.07 16.84 -3.59
C GLU A 10 -3.70 16.14 -3.69
N LEU A 11 -3.68 14.81 -3.69
CA LEU A 11 -2.47 13.99 -3.75
C LEU A 11 -1.51 14.25 -2.58
N ILE A 12 -2.07 14.49 -1.39
CA ILE A 12 -1.29 14.76 -0.18
C ILE A 12 -0.91 13.44 0.48
N LEU A 13 0.39 13.27 0.72
CA LEU A 13 0.93 12.11 1.45
C LEU A 13 0.59 12.20 2.94
N ASP A 14 0.30 11.07 3.56
CA ASP A 14 0.09 11.02 5.00
C ASP A 14 1.43 11.06 5.76
N LYS A 15 1.35 11.19 7.09
CA LYS A 15 2.55 11.25 7.94
C LYS A 15 3.40 9.99 7.85
N SER A 16 2.78 8.83 7.66
CA SER A 16 3.47 7.55 7.51
C SER A 16 4.29 7.51 6.22
N ASP A 17 3.72 7.98 5.12
CA ASP A 17 4.39 8.03 3.83
C ASP A 17 5.56 9.02 3.85
N ILE A 18 5.36 10.19 4.45
CA ILE A 18 6.42 11.20 4.62
C ILE A 18 7.57 10.65 5.47
N ASN A 19 7.24 9.98 6.58
CA ASN A 19 8.26 9.32 7.40
C ASN A 19 9.03 8.25 6.63
N HIS A 20 8.34 7.48 5.80
CA HIS A 20 8.96 6.48 4.95
C HIS A 20 9.95 7.11 3.96
N ILE A 21 9.57 8.22 3.32
CA ILE A 21 10.44 8.96 2.39
C ILE A 21 11.70 9.47 3.10
N ILE A 22 11.53 10.12 4.25
CA ILE A 22 12.61 10.81 4.92
C ILE A 22 13.53 9.85 5.70
N ASN A 23 12.94 8.96 6.51
CA ASN A 23 13.70 8.17 7.48
C ASN A 23 14.01 6.75 7.02
N VAL A 24 13.16 6.13 6.22
CA VAL A 24 13.37 4.77 5.73
C VAL A 24 14.11 4.78 4.40
N MET A 25 13.58 5.46 3.41
CA MET A 25 14.18 5.55 2.08
C MET A 25 15.29 6.59 2.00
N ARG A 26 15.31 7.53 2.93
CA ARG A 26 16.31 8.62 2.99
C ARG A 26 16.45 9.36 1.66
N MET A 27 15.33 9.67 1.06
CA MET A 27 15.27 10.40 -0.19
C MET A 27 15.75 11.85 0.00
N LYS A 28 16.31 12.40 -1.06
CA LYS A 28 16.85 13.76 -1.08
C LYS A 28 16.16 14.58 -2.18
N VAL A 29 16.38 15.89 -2.14
CA VAL A 29 15.96 16.80 -3.21
C VAL A 29 16.45 16.27 -4.56
N GLY A 30 15.57 16.23 -5.55
CA GLY A 30 15.84 15.70 -6.87
C GLY A 30 15.49 14.21 -7.03
N ASN A 31 15.30 13.47 -5.95
CA ASN A 31 14.84 12.09 -6.05
C ASN A 31 13.37 12.05 -6.50
N LYS A 32 13.01 10.96 -7.14
CA LYS A 32 11.68 10.75 -7.69
C LYS A 32 10.95 9.64 -6.95
N PHE A 33 9.65 9.82 -6.82
CA PHE A 33 8.73 8.79 -6.33
C PHE A 33 7.40 8.92 -7.09
N GLN A 34 6.51 7.97 -6.87
CA GLN A 34 5.23 7.94 -7.56
C GLN A 34 4.07 7.94 -6.57
N ILE A 35 2.98 8.58 -6.95
CA ILE A 35 1.71 8.57 -6.22
C ILE A 35 0.66 7.90 -7.09
N VAL A 36 -0.13 7.02 -6.50
CA VAL A 36 -1.27 6.38 -7.14
C VAL A 36 -2.56 6.92 -6.54
N TYR A 37 -3.40 7.46 -7.38
CA TYR A 37 -4.73 7.94 -7.01
C TYR A 37 -5.71 7.76 -8.17
N ASN A 38 -6.88 7.18 -7.88
CA ASN A 38 -7.97 7.03 -8.84
C ASN A 38 -7.54 6.49 -10.20
N GLU A 39 -6.84 5.36 -10.20
CA GLU A 39 -6.34 4.67 -11.40
C GLU A 39 -5.33 5.49 -12.23
N LYS A 40 -4.73 6.49 -11.63
CA LYS A 40 -3.66 7.29 -12.24
C LYS A 40 -2.37 7.18 -11.45
N LEU A 41 -1.28 7.18 -12.18
CA LEU A 41 0.07 7.17 -11.64
C LEU A 41 0.72 8.53 -11.87
N TYR A 42 1.09 9.19 -10.79
CA TYR A 42 1.76 10.49 -10.82
C TYR A 42 3.22 10.32 -10.45
N THR A 43 4.12 10.71 -11.32
CA THR A 43 5.55 10.75 -11.01
C THR A 43 5.90 12.11 -10.44
N CYS A 44 6.52 12.11 -9.27
CA CYS A 44 6.84 13.32 -8.52
C CYS A 44 8.34 13.45 -8.31
N THR A 45 8.84 14.68 -8.31
CA THR A 45 10.21 15.02 -7.94
C THR A 45 10.21 15.80 -6.65
N ILE A 46 11.09 15.45 -5.70
CA ILE A 46 11.24 16.16 -4.44
C ILE A 46 11.93 17.51 -4.69
N LYS A 47 11.26 18.59 -4.32
CA LYS A 47 11.78 19.97 -4.46
C LYS A 47 12.44 20.48 -3.19
N ASN A 48 11.88 20.14 -2.02
CA ASN A 48 12.42 20.55 -0.74
C ASN A 48 12.01 19.57 0.35
N ILE A 49 12.90 19.40 1.33
CA ILE A 49 12.63 18.60 2.53
C ILE A 49 12.91 19.48 3.74
N GLU A 50 11.88 19.79 4.51
CA GLU A 50 11.98 20.52 5.77
C GLU A 50 11.49 19.64 6.91
N LYS A 51 12.29 19.53 7.97
CA LYS A 51 12.06 18.80 9.22
C LYS A 51 11.17 17.55 9.14
N ARG A 52 9.88 17.68 8.82
CA ARG A 52 8.90 16.59 8.72
C ARG A 52 7.95 16.78 7.56
N ASN A 53 8.36 17.55 6.57
CA ASN A 53 7.55 17.85 5.40
C ASN A 53 8.36 17.68 4.12
N VAL A 54 7.69 17.21 3.09
CA VAL A 54 8.28 17.01 1.76
C VAL A 54 7.48 17.82 0.76
N GLU A 55 8.14 18.76 0.10
CA GLU A 55 7.57 19.46 -1.05
C GLU A 55 7.96 18.73 -2.32
N TYR A 56 6.99 18.47 -3.17
CA TYR A 56 7.20 17.73 -4.41
C TYR A 56 6.37 18.32 -5.54
N GLU A 57 6.83 18.09 -6.75
CA GLU A 57 6.19 18.53 -7.97
C GLU A 57 5.84 17.32 -8.84
N ILE A 58 4.65 17.32 -9.43
CA ILE A 58 4.24 16.29 -10.37
C ILE A 58 4.88 16.59 -11.72
N ILE A 59 5.69 15.67 -12.23
CA ILE A 59 6.39 15.84 -13.50
C ILE A 59 5.82 14.99 -14.62
N ASP A 60 5.03 13.97 -14.30
CA ASP A 60 4.40 13.10 -15.28
C ASP A 60 3.15 12.46 -14.71
N THR A 61 2.17 12.20 -15.57
CA THR A 61 0.92 11.53 -15.22
C THR A 61 0.63 10.44 -16.24
N GLU A 62 0.39 9.24 -15.75
CA GLU A 62 0.10 8.07 -16.57
C GLU A 62 -1.18 7.41 -16.08
N GLU A 63 -2.02 6.95 -16.99
CA GLU A 63 -3.20 6.18 -16.61
C GLU A 63 -2.83 4.73 -16.36
N LEU A 64 -3.22 4.22 -15.19
CA LEU A 64 -3.14 2.80 -14.87
C LEU A 64 -4.39 2.12 -15.44
N LYS A 65 -4.33 1.71 -16.69
CA LYS A 65 -5.41 0.90 -17.26
C LYS A 65 -5.34 -0.49 -16.65
N ASP A 66 -6.44 -0.89 -16.02
CA ASP A 66 -6.61 -2.24 -15.55
C ASP A 66 -6.60 -3.19 -16.76
N LYS A 67 -5.49 -3.89 -16.94
CA LYS A 67 -5.33 -4.85 -18.04
C LYS A 67 -6.07 -6.16 -17.80
N LYS A 68 -6.63 -6.34 -16.60
CA LYS A 68 -7.36 -7.56 -16.25
C LYS A 68 -8.81 -7.45 -16.70
N LYS A 69 -9.27 -8.46 -17.40
CA LYS A 69 -10.69 -8.60 -17.79
C LYS A 69 -11.55 -9.18 -16.66
N TYR A 70 -10.96 -9.57 -15.53
CA TYR A 70 -11.63 -10.21 -14.40
C TYR A 70 -11.03 -9.76 -13.07
N LYS A 71 -11.83 -9.86 -12.04
CA LYS A 71 -11.44 -9.57 -10.67
C LYS A 71 -11.08 -10.87 -9.96
N VAL A 72 -9.92 -10.93 -9.34
CA VAL A 72 -9.47 -12.08 -8.55
C VAL A 72 -9.68 -11.79 -7.06
N ILE A 73 -10.48 -12.60 -6.42
CA ILE A 73 -10.79 -12.51 -4.99
C ILE A 73 -10.24 -13.76 -4.31
N LEU A 74 -9.37 -13.57 -3.33
CA LEU A 74 -8.86 -14.65 -2.50
C LEU A 74 -9.64 -14.71 -1.19
N ALA A 75 -10.40 -15.77 -0.98
CA ALA A 75 -11.03 -16.08 0.29
C ALA A 75 -10.16 -17.10 1.02
N CYS A 76 -9.66 -16.78 2.19
CA CYS A 76 -8.74 -17.67 2.93
C CYS A 76 -9.02 -17.66 4.42
N SER A 77 -8.81 -18.80 5.07
CA SER A 77 -8.90 -18.89 6.53
C SER A 77 -7.76 -18.10 7.17
N ILE A 78 -8.06 -17.51 8.34
CA ILE A 78 -7.04 -16.82 9.13
C ILE A 78 -6.08 -17.85 9.71
N ILE A 79 -4.80 -17.72 9.39
CA ILE A 79 -3.71 -18.56 9.88
C ILE A 79 -2.83 -17.76 10.85
N LYS A 80 -1.79 -18.40 11.39
CA LYS A 80 -0.86 -17.73 12.32
C LYS A 80 -0.35 -16.42 11.73
N GLU A 81 -0.21 -15.40 12.57
CA GLU A 81 0.06 -14.01 12.22
C GLU A 81 1.18 -13.83 11.17
N GLN A 82 2.34 -14.42 11.40
CA GLN A 82 3.47 -14.31 10.47
C GLN A 82 3.17 -14.94 9.10
N LYS A 83 2.48 -16.06 9.08
CA LYS A 83 2.09 -16.73 7.85
C LYS A 83 1.00 -15.94 7.11
N MET A 84 0.10 -15.30 7.85
CA MET A 84 -0.93 -14.45 7.27
C MET A 84 -0.33 -13.20 6.62
N ASP A 85 0.63 -12.56 7.25
CA ASP A 85 1.38 -11.44 6.69
C ASP A 85 2.05 -11.83 5.37
N TYR A 86 2.71 -12.98 5.35
CA TYR A 86 3.35 -13.53 4.16
C TYR A 86 2.35 -13.82 3.04
N LEU A 87 1.20 -14.42 3.38
CA LEU A 87 0.14 -14.74 2.43
C LEU A 87 -0.39 -13.46 1.76
N ILE A 88 -0.70 -12.44 2.56
CA ILE A 88 -1.21 -11.16 2.04
C ILE A 88 -0.18 -10.50 1.14
N GLN A 89 1.08 -10.50 1.54
CA GLN A 89 2.17 -9.97 0.76
C GLN A 89 2.28 -10.65 -0.60
N LYS A 90 2.35 -11.97 -0.63
CA LYS A 90 2.51 -12.72 -1.88
C LYS A 90 1.28 -12.68 -2.77
N ALA A 91 0.08 -12.76 -2.20
CA ALA A 91 -1.15 -12.64 -2.96
C ALA A 91 -1.27 -11.26 -3.64
N THR A 92 -0.90 -10.21 -2.93
CA THR A 92 -0.90 -8.85 -3.47
C THR A 92 0.13 -8.70 -4.59
N GLU A 93 1.33 -9.23 -4.42
CA GLU A 93 2.36 -9.23 -5.47
C GLU A 93 1.91 -9.98 -6.72
N LEU A 94 1.15 -11.06 -6.57
CA LEU A 94 0.61 -11.84 -7.67
C LEU A 94 -0.60 -11.21 -8.36
N GLY A 95 -1.09 -10.08 -7.86
CA GLY A 95 -2.14 -9.31 -8.49
C GLY A 95 -3.55 -9.64 -8.05
N VAL A 96 -3.72 -10.16 -6.84
CA VAL A 96 -5.05 -10.34 -6.22
C VAL A 96 -5.70 -8.97 -6.01
N ASP A 97 -6.97 -8.85 -6.38
CA ASP A 97 -7.72 -7.60 -6.23
C ASP A 97 -8.31 -7.42 -4.84
N GLU A 98 -8.70 -8.52 -4.21
CA GLU A 98 -9.34 -8.49 -2.90
C GLU A 98 -9.00 -9.75 -2.11
N ILE A 99 -8.80 -9.58 -0.81
CA ILE A 99 -8.57 -10.68 0.13
C ILE A 99 -9.67 -10.65 1.17
N ILE A 100 -10.39 -11.77 1.31
CA ILE A 100 -11.46 -11.93 2.29
C ILE A 100 -11.02 -12.93 3.34
N PRO A 101 -10.65 -12.48 4.56
CA PRO A 101 -10.34 -13.39 5.65
C PRO A 101 -11.61 -14.10 6.14
N LEU A 102 -11.54 -15.42 6.25
CA LEU A 102 -12.66 -16.24 6.72
C LEU A 102 -12.38 -16.76 8.13
N ILE A 103 -13.40 -16.69 8.97
CA ILE A 103 -13.38 -17.33 10.29
C ILE A 103 -14.16 -18.62 10.17
N THR A 104 -13.50 -19.76 10.34
CA THR A 104 -14.12 -21.09 10.28
C THR A 104 -14.06 -21.75 11.66
N GLU A 105 -14.83 -22.82 11.85
CA GLU A 105 -14.82 -23.61 13.10
C GLU A 105 -13.45 -24.17 13.45
N ARG A 106 -12.59 -24.36 12.44
CA ARG A 106 -11.22 -24.86 12.60
C ARG A 106 -10.17 -23.77 12.61
N THR A 107 -10.55 -22.51 12.73
CA THR A 107 -9.61 -21.41 12.79
C THR A 107 -8.81 -21.48 14.10
N ILE A 108 -7.50 -21.65 13.98
CA ILE A 108 -6.58 -21.79 15.12
C ILE A 108 -6.39 -20.47 15.87
N VAL A 109 -6.53 -19.36 15.18
CA VAL A 109 -6.35 -18.00 15.74
C VAL A 109 -7.69 -17.45 16.16
N LYS A 110 -7.85 -17.19 17.45
CA LYS A 110 -9.03 -16.50 17.97
C LYS A 110 -8.99 -15.04 17.51
N VAL A 111 -9.99 -14.65 16.73
CA VAL A 111 -10.18 -13.26 16.34
C VAL A 111 -11.01 -12.60 17.44
N ASP A 112 -10.33 -12.02 18.40
CA ASP A 112 -10.93 -11.33 19.55
C ASP A 112 -10.89 -9.80 19.38
N SER A 113 -10.82 -9.08 20.51
CA SER A 113 -10.75 -7.61 20.57
C SER A 113 -9.58 -6.98 19.78
N LYS A 114 -8.62 -7.75 19.30
CA LYS A 114 -7.50 -7.28 18.48
C LYS A 114 -7.75 -7.34 16.98
N LYS A 115 -8.96 -7.71 16.58
CA LYS A 115 -9.35 -7.84 15.17
C LYS A 115 -9.05 -6.59 14.36
N ASP A 116 -9.39 -5.42 14.86
CA ASP A 116 -9.21 -4.15 14.16
C ASP A 116 -7.74 -3.82 13.93
N ASN A 117 -6.88 -4.10 14.91
CA ASN A 117 -5.44 -3.90 14.80
C ASN A 117 -4.82 -4.82 13.73
N LYS A 118 -5.26 -6.06 13.65
CA LYS A 118 -4.81 -7.02 12.63
C LYS A 118 -5.23 -6.58 11.23
N ILE A 119 -6.48 -6.16 11.05
CA ILE A 119 -6.98 -5.66 9.77
C ILE A 119 -6.20 -4.42 9.33
N ASN A 120 -5.95 -3.49 10.22
CA ASN A 120 -5.16 -2.29 9.95
C ASN A 120 -3.73 -2.63 9.52
N ARG A 121 -3.09 -3.58 10.19
CA ARG A 121 -1.76 -4.07 9.83
C ARG A 121 -1.74 -4.70 8.45
N TRP A 122 -2.67 -5.58 8.14
CA TRP A 122 -2.76 -6.24 6.84
C TRP A 122 -3.04 -5.26 5.71
N THR A 123 -3.88 -4.26 5.96
CA THR A 123 -4.15 -3.19 5.01
C THR A 123 -2.89 -2.39 4.68
N LYS A 124 -2.03 -2.12 5.67
CA LYS A 124 -0.75 -1.44 5.44
C LYS A 124 0.22 -2.29 4.61
N ILE A 125 0.31 -3.60 4.88
CA ILE A 125 1.15 -4.51 4.10
C ILE A 125 0.69 -4.51 2.64
N ALA A 126 -0.60 -4.65 2.40
CA ALA A 126 -1.18 -4.61 1.07
C ALA A 126 -0.93 -3.26 0.38
N LYS A 127 -1.06 -2.15 1.11
CA LYS A 127 -0.81 -0.80 0.58
C LYS A 127 0.59 -0.67 0.02
N PHE A 128 1.62 -1.06 0.80
CA PHE A 128 3.00 -0.90 0.36
C PHE A 128 3.39 -1.85 -0.77
N ILE A 129 2.81 -3.03 -0.84
CA ILE A 129 3.12 -4.03 -1.85
C ILE A 129 2.28 -3.84 -3.11
N PHE A 130 1.03 -3.45 -2.97
CA PHE A 130 0.16 -3.10 -4.10
C PHE A 130 0.79 -2.04 -5.02
N ILE A 131 1.65 -1.21 -4.48
CA ILE A 131 2.43 -0.24 -5.23
C ILE A 131 3.39 -0.92 -6.23
N ILE A 132 3.77 -2.15 -5.99
CA ILE A 132 4.71 -2.91 -6.81
C ILE A 132 3.98 -3.57 -8.00
N THR A 133 2.71 -3.88 -7.83
CA THR A 133 1.90 -4.51 -8.88
C THR A 133 1.26 -3.49 -9.79
#